data_958fb45a0c404792f6d10943cebf76a2
#
_entry.id   958fb45a0c404792f6d10943cebf76a2
#
_cell.length_a   1.000
_cell.length_b   1.000
_cell.length_c   1.000
_cell.angle_alpha   90.00
_cell.angle_beta   90.00
_cell.angle_gamma   90.00
#
_symmetry.space_group_name_H-M   'P 1'
#
loop_
_entity.id
_entity.type
_entity.pdbx_description
1 polymer ?
#
loop_
_entity_poly.entity_id
_entity_poly.type
_entity_poly.pdbx_seq_one_letter_code
_entity_poly.pdbx_strand_id
1 'polypeptide(L)'
;MDHSDHVRLIAPGVGAGSGGSWADLGAGTGAFTLALRDVAGPDVEIVAIDRDRNALGTLRAAVDRHFPGTHLRTQVADFTEPLALPALDGIVAANAIHYARDQVALLRRWRGYLKPGGRLIVVEYDTDAGNRWVPYAVSFVSLATVARSAGFEAPVLLGTVPSRFLGRMYAAGVVAP
;
A
#
# COMPACT_ATOMS: atom_id res chain seq x y z
N MET A 1 14.03 0.05 8.03
CA MET A 1 13.49 -1.21 7.47
C MET A 1 14.32 -1.55 6.25
N ASP A 2 14.69 -2.79 6.10
CA ASP A 2 15.30 -3.32 4.89
C ASP A 2 14.25 -4.02 4.01
N HIS A 3 14.67 -4.60 2.86
CA HIS A 3 13.76 -5.27 1.94
C HIS A 3 13.05 -6.46 2.60
N SER A 4 13.73 -7.24 3.43
CA SER A 4 13.15 -8.41 4.10
C SER A 4 12.05 -8.01 5.11
N ASP A 5 12.19 -6.86 5.74
CA ASP A 5 11.14 -6.30 6.61
C ASP A 5 9.89 -5.93 5.81
N HIS A 6 10.07 -5.28 4.63
CA HIS A 6 8.94 -4.91 3.76
C HIS A 6 8.19 -6.15 3.27
N VAL A 7 8.93 -7.18 2.81
CA VAL A 7 8.36 -8.48 2.39
C VAL A 7 7.58 -9.11 3.54
N ARG A 8 8.18 -9.23 4.72
CA ARG A 8 7.57 -9.87 5.90
C ARG A 8 6.26 -9.17 6.32
N LEU A 9 6.21 -7.83 6.20
CA LEU A 9 5.03 -7.06 6.57
C LEU A 9 3.84 -7.33 5.64
N ILE A 10 4.05 -7.46 4.33
CA ILE A 10 2.94 -7.54 3.37
C ILE A 10 2.65 -8.97 2.90
N ALA A 11 3.58 -9.91 3.04
CA ALA A 11 3.43 -11.28 2.54
C ALA A 11 2.15 -11.99 3.03
N PRO A 12 1.74 -11.89 4.32
CA PRO A 12 0.50 -12.55 4.76
C PRO A 12 -0.76 -12.01 4.09
N GLY A 13 -0.74 -10.74 3.64
CA GLY A 13 -1.86 -10.10 2.95
C GLY A 13 -1.85 -10.30 1.44
N VAL A 14 -0.67 -10.34 0.81
CA VAL A 14 -0.53 -10.55 -0.65
C VAL A 14 -0.75 -12.01 -1.01
N GLY A 15 -0.09 -12.92 -0.32
CA GLY A 15 -0.03 -14.34 -0.67
C GLY A 15 1.09 -14.66 -1.66
N ALA A 16 1.92 -15.66 -1.32
CA ALA A 16 3.08 -16.04 -2.13
C ALA A 16 2.64 -16.56 -3.51
N GLY A 17 3.25 -16.03 -4.58
CA GLY A 17 3.00 -16.44 -5.95
C GLY A 17 1.57 -16.18 -6.46
N SER A 18 0.83 -15.28 -5.82
CA SER A 18 -0.57 -15.01 -6.16
C SER A 18 -0.78 -14.34 -7.52
N GLY A 19 0.27 -13.71 -8.09
CA GLY A 19 0.13 -12.93 -9.32
C GLY A 19 -0.90 -11.81 -9.19
N GLY A 20 -1.68 -11.60 -10.25
CA GLY A 20 -2.80 -10.66 -10.26
C GLY A 20 -2.42 -9.22 -10.54
N SER A 21 -3.42 -8.34 -10.54
CA SER A 21 -3.30 -6.93 -10.85
C SER A 21 -3.31 -6.09 -9.58
N TRP A 22 -2.23 -5.38 -9.30
CA TRP A 22 -2.03 -4.64 -8.05
C TRP A 22 -1.67 -3.18 -8.31
N ALA A 23 -2.05 -2.31 -7.38
CA ALA A 23 -1.53 -0.94 -7.33
C ALA A 23 -0.70 -0.71 -6.06
N ASP A 24 0.36 0.10 -6.19
CA ASP A 24 1.11 0.67 -5.07
C ASP A 24 0.82 2.17 -5.05
N LEU A 25 0.05 2.63 -4.07
CA LEU A 25 -0.42 4.00 -3.95
C LEU A 25 0.45 4.80 -2.98
N GLY A 26 1.18 5.77 -3.53
CA GLY A 26 2.26 6.45 -2.82
C GLY A 26 3.55 5.65 -2.87
N ALA A 27 3.87 5.10 -4.04
CA ALA A 27 4.95 4.13 -4.22
C ALA A 27 6.36 4.67 -3.90
N GLY A 28 6.56 5.99 -3.94
CA GLY A 28 7.84 6.62 -3.68
C GLY A 28 8.96 6.00 -4.53
N THR A 29 10.08 5.67 -3.90
CA THR A 29 11.24 5.02 -4.55
C THR A 29 11.11 3.51 -4.70
N GLY A 30 9.95 2.91 -4.34
CA GLY A 30 9.60 1.55 -4.68
C GLY A 30 9.89 0.47 -3.63
N ALA A 31 10.10 0.83 -2.37
CA ALA A 31 10.39 -0.15 -1.32
C ALA A 31 9.28 -1.23 -1.22
N PHE A 32 8.02 -0.84 -1.23
CA PHE A 32 6.90 -1.77 -1.18
C PHE A 32 6.51 -2.32 -2.56
N THR A 33 6.76 -1.60 -3.65
CA THR A 33 6.63 -2.16 -5.01
C THR A 33 7.56 -3.36 -5.22
N LEU A 34 8.83 -3.28 -4.79
CA LEU A 34 9.79 -4.38 -4.85
C LEU A 34 9.34 -5.55 -3.97
N ALA A 35 8.89 -5.28 -2.75
CA ALA A 35 8.37 -6.30 -1.85
C ALA A 35 7.12 -6.99 -2.41
N LEU A 36 6.20 -6.22 -2.99
CA LEU A 36 5.01 -6.74 -3.65
C LEU A 36 5.38 -7.69 -4.81
N ARG A 37 6.33 -7.27 -5.67
CA ARG A 37 6.82 -8.10 -6.78
C ARG A 37 7.46 -9.39 -6.27
N ASP A 38 8.26 -9.32 -5.21
CA ASP A 38 8.92 -10.47 -4.62
C ASP A 38 7.91 -11.51 -4.10
N VAL A 39 6.87 -11.04 -3.37
CA VAL A 39 5.84 -11.90 -2.78
C VAL A 39 4.86 -12.45 -3.82
N ALA A 40 4.31 -11.57 -4.66
CA ALA A 40 3.28 -11.96 -5.64
C ALA A 40 3.81 -12.78 -6.81
N GLY A 41 5.12 -12.75 -7.05
CA GLY A 41 5.76 -13.55 -8.09
C GLY A 41 5.85 -12.86 -9.46
N PRO A 42 6.41 -13.57 -10.47
CA PRO A 42 6.74 -12.97 -11.77
C PRO A 42 5.54 -12.52 -12.60
N ASP A 43 4.39 -13.13 -12.40
CA ASP A 43 3.19 -12.89 -13.20
C ASP A 43 2.32 -11.73 -12.65
N VAL A 44 2.82 -11.00 -11.64
CA VAL A 44 2.12 -9.84 -11.10
C VAL A 44 2.18 -8.64 -12.04
N GLU A 45 1.04 -8.00 -12.27
CA GLU A 45 0.95 -6.70 -12.92
C GLU A 45 0.86 -5.60 -11.87
N ILE A 46 1.78 -4.63 -11.90
CA ILE A 46 1.84 -3.57 -10.89
C ILE A 46 1.66 -2.21 -11.54
N VAL A 47 0.76 -1.39 -10.98
CA VAL A 47 0.66 0.04 -11.26
C VAL A 47 1.19 0.80 -10.04
N ALA A 48 2.36 1.40 -10.17
CA ALA A 48 2.96 2.23 -9.12
C ALA A 48 2.62 3.70 -9.33
N ILE A 49 2.01 4.32 -8.34
CA ILE A 49 1.49 5.69 -8.41
C ILE A 49 2.18 6.55 -7.36
N ASP A 50 2.74 7.66 -7.80
CA ASP A 50 3.28 8.71 -6.95
C ASP A 50 3.23 10.05 -7.67
N ARG A 51 3.18 11.15 -6.92
CA ARG A 51 3.26 12.50 -7.48
C ARG A 51 4.70 12.90 -7.86
N ASP A 52 5.69 12.24 -7.28
CA ASP A 52 7.11 12.50 -7.55
C ASP A 52 7.62 11.65 -8.72
N ARG A 53 7.77 12.29 -9.88
CA ARG A 53 8.32 11.66 -11.10
C ARG A 53 9.72 11.09 -10.90
N ASN A 54 10.57 11.76 -10.09
CA ASN A 54 11.94 11.30 -9.88
C ASN A 54 11.97 10.04 -9.00
N ALA A 55 11.10 9.99 -7.96
CA ALA A 55 10.92 8.81 -7.14
C ALA A 55 10.47 7.60 -8.00
N LEU A 56 9.48 7.79 -8.90
CA LEU A 56 9.04 6.76 -9.84
C LEU A 56 10.15 6.33 -10.82
N GLY A 57 11.02 7.24 -11.24
CA GLY A 57 12.20 6.90 -12.05
C GLY A 57 13.17 6.00 -11.30
N THR A 58 13.44 6.31 -10.03
CA THR A 58 14.27 5.48 -9.12
C THR A 58 13.64 4.11 -8.90
N LEU A 59 12.33 4.08 -8.65
CA LEU A 59 11.55 2.84 -8.51
C LEU A 59 11.70 1.95 -9.73
N ARG A 60 11.47 2.48 -10.94
CA ARG A 60 11.58 1.71 -12.19
C ARG A 60 12.99 1.11 -12.34
N ALA A 61 14.03 1.93 -12.17
CA ALA A 61 15.41 1.45 -12.26
C ALA A 61 15.72 0.35 -11.23
N ALA A 62 15.15 0.44 -10.03
CA ALA A 62 15.30 -0.58 -9.01
C ALA A 62 14.59 -1.89 -9.39
N VAL A 63 13.34 -1.81 -9.89
CA VAL A 63 12.60 -2.99 -10.35
C VAL A 63 13.31 -3.65 -11.54
N ASP A 64 13.74 -2.89 -12.54
CA ASP A 64 14.45 -3.43 -13.71
C ASP A 64 15.76 -4.14 -13.32
N ARG A 65 16.43 -3.66 -12.26
CA ARG A 65 17.68 -4.26 -11.75
C ARG A 65 17.44 -5.56 -10.97
N HIS A 66 16.43 -5.58 -10.08
CA HIS A 66 16.24 -6.69 -9.14
C HIS A 66 15.27 -7.75 -9.68
N PHE A 67 14.31 -7.32 -10.51
CA PHE A 67 13.25 -8.16 -11.06
C PHE A 67 13.00 -7.83 -12.54
N PRO A 68 13.99 -8.09 -13.42
CA PRO A 68 13.84 -7.79 -14.85
C PRO A 68 12.63 -8.51 -15.45
N GLY A 69 11.92 -7.84 -16.36
CA GLY A 69 10.73 -8.38 -17.00
C GLY A 69 9.43 -8.23 -16.18
N THR A 70 9.45 -7.55 -15.03
CA THR A 70 8.23 -7.26 -14.28
C THR A 70 7.24 -6.41 -15.07
N HIS A 71 5.98 -6.78 -15.11
CA HIS A 71 4.90 -6.00 -15.71
C HIS A 71 4.58 -4.76 -14.83
N LEU A 72 5.45 -3.76 -14.91
CA LEU A 72 5.36 -2.53 -14.13
C LEU A 72 4.92 -1.35 -15.00
N ARG A 73 3.83 -0.69 -14.62
CA ARG A 73 3.43 0.63 -15.11
C ARG A 73 3.62 1.66 -13.99
N THR A 74 4.25 2.77 -14.29
CA THR A 74 4.34 3.92 -13.37
C THR A 74 3.43 5.04 -13.84
N GLN A 75 2.75 5.71 -12.91
CA GLN A 75 1.85 6.82 -13.21
C GLN A 75 2.13 7.98 -12.24
N VAL A 76 2.45 9.15 -12.80
CA VAL A 76 2.59 10.38 -12.01
C VAL A 76 1.19 10.93 -11.74
N ALA A 77 0.70 10.76 -10.52
CA ALA A 77 -0.61 11.23 -10.09
C ALA A 77 -0.67 11.37 -8.56
N ASP A 78 -1.64 12.14 -8.09
CA ASP A 78 -1.99 12.21 -6.67
C ASP A 78 -3.00 11.11 -6.34
N PHE A 79 -2.65 10.18 -5.47
CA PHE A 79 -3.51 9.06 -5.08
C PHE A 79 -4.72 9.49 -4.23
N THR A 80 -4.73 10.72 -3.74
CA THR A 80 -5.89 11.29 -3.05
C THR A 80 -6.97 11.77 -4.02
N GLU A 81 -6.66 11.89 -5.30
CA GLU A 81 -7.59 12.23 -6.37
C GLU A 81 -8.10 10.97 -7.09
N PRO A 82 -9.20 11.08 -7.87
CA PRO A 82 -9.69 9.96 -8.68
C PRO A 82 -8.65 9.49 -9.71
N LEU A 83 -8.47 8.17 -9.79
CA LEU A 83 -7.52 7.53 -10.70
C LEU A 83 -8.25 6.63 -11.70
N ALA A 84 -7.76 6.60 -12.94
CA ALA A 84 -8.22 5.63 -13.94
C ALA A 84 -7.39 4.34 -13.81
N LEU A 85 -7.89 3.39 -13.02
CA LEU A 85 -7.26 2.10 -12.76
C LEU A 85 -8.14 0.96 -13.29
N PRO A 86 -7.55 -0.16 -13.71
CA PRO A 86 -8.31 -1.39 -13.95
C PRO A 86 -8.91 -1.91 -12.63
N ALA A 87 -9.78 -2.89 -12.71
CA ALA A 87 -10.20 -3.64 -11.53
C ALA A 87 -9.02 -4.43 -10.95
N LEU A 88 -8.70 -4.20 -9.68
CA LEU A 88 -7.51 -4.71 -9.02
C LEU A 88 -7.80 -5.89 -8.09
N ASP A 89 -6.88 -6.82 -8.03
CA ASP A 89 -6.86 -7.89 -7.01
C ASP A 89 -6.36 -7.35 -5.66
N GLY A 90 -5.53 -6.30 -5.69
CA GLY A 90 -5.10 -5.66 -4.46
C GLY A 90 -4.48 -4.28 -4.63
N ILE A 91 -4.37 -3.61 -3.49
CA ILE A 91 -3.71 -2.32 -3.32
C ILE A 91 -2.74 -2.44 -2.15
N VAL A 92 -1.53 -1.94 -2.31
CA VAL A 92 -0.60 -1.66 -1.22
C VAL A 92 -0.54 -0.14 -1.05
N ALA A 93 -0.62 0.33 0.19
CA ALA A 93 -0.47 1.73 0.54
C ALA A 93 0.36 1.84 1.82
N ALA A 94 1.63 2.20 1.66
CA ALA A 94 2.57 2.29 2.78
C ALA A 94 2.97 3.74 3.03
N ASN A 95 2.80 4.21 4.27
CA ASN A 95 3.04 5.60 4.65
C ASN A 95 2.29 6.60 3.74
N ALA A 96 1.05 6.29 3.38
CA ALA A 96 0.27 7.03 2.41
C ALA A 96 -1.05 7.59 2.97
N ILE A 97 -1.78 6.80 3.76
CA ILE A 97 -3.11 7.18 4.26
C ILE A 97 -3.04 8.41 5.16
N HIS A 98 -1.99 8.57 5.92
CA HIS A 98 -1.81 9.68 6.85
C HIS A 98 -1.67 11.07 6.17
N TYR A 99 -1.57 11.14 4.84
CA TYR A 99 -1.64 12.41 4.12
C TYR A 99 -3.08 12.86 3.84
N ALA A 100 -4.06 11.97 3.94
CA ALA A 100 -5.46 12.31 3.71
C ALA A 100 -6.15 12.71 5.02
N ARG A 101 -6.77 13.89 5.01
CA ARG A 101 -7.58 14.36 6.15
C ARG A 101 -8.86 13.53 6.31
N ASP A 102 -9.53 13.21 5.21
CA ASP A 102 -10.70 12.34 5.16
C ASP A 102 -10.31 10.95 4.67
N GLN A 103 -9.80 10.16 5.62
CA GLN A 103 -9.35 8.79 5.33
C GLN A 103 -10.53 7.86 4.96
N VAL A 104 -11.73 8.13 5.46
CA VAL A 104 -12.92 7.34 5.11
C VAL A 104 -13.28 7.54 3.64
N ALA A 105 -13.31 8.79 3.17
CA ALA A 105 -13.57 9.08 1.76
C ALA A 105 -12.46 8.51 0.86
N LEU A 106 -11.19 8.60 1.29
CA LEU A 106 -10.07 8.03 0.56
C LEU A 106 -10.21 6.51 0.41
N LEU A 107 -10.40 5.78 1.52
CA LEU A 107 -10.52 4.33 1.51
C LEU A 107 -11.77 3.87 0.73
N ARG A 108 -12.89 4.60 0.82
CA ARG A 108 -14.10 4.32 0.03
C ARG A 108 -13.82 4.42 -1.47
N ARG A 109 -13.03 5.41 -1.90
CA ARG A 109 -12.60 5.55 -3.29
C ARG A 109 -11.71 4.38 -3.70
N TRP A 110 -10.72 4.02 -2.91
CA TRP A 110 -9.81 2.90 -3.18
C TRP A 110 -10.54 1.55 -3.24
N ARG A 111 -11.57 1.36 -2.38
CA ARG A 111 -12.43 0.19 -2.46
C ARG A 111 -13.10 0.05 -3.85
N GLY A 112 -13.46 1.18 -4.46
CA GLY A 112 -14.05 1.19 -5.80
C GLY A 112 -13.11 0.74 -6.93
N TYR A 113 -11.80 0.64 -6.67
CA TYR A 113 -10.84 0.08 -7.62
C TYR A 113 -10.62 -1.43 -7.45
N LEU A 114 -11.06 -2.00 -6.33
CA LEU A 114 -10.87 -3.41 -6.03
C LEU A 114 -11.99 -4.26 -6.64
N LYS A 115 -11.62 -5.45 -7.10
CA LYS A 115 -12.58 -6.53 -7.40
C LYS A 115 -13.29 -6.97 -6.09
N PRO A 116 -14.48 -7.61 -6.16
CA PRO A 116 -15.03 -8.32 -5.01
C PRO A 116 -14.00 -9.30 -4.44
N GLY A 117 -13.80 -9.28 -3.11
CA GLY A 117 -12.74 -10.04 -2.44
C GLY A 117 -11.32 -9.47 -2.60
N GLY A 118 -11.18 -8.36 -3.31
CA GLY A 118 -9.88 -7.67 -3.45
C GLY A 118 -9.37 -7.12 -2.11
N ARG A 119 -8.06 -6.95 -1.99
CA ARG A 119 -7.39 -6.66 -0.71
C ARG A 119 -6.73 -5.29 -0.74
N LEU A 120 -6.89 -4.54 0.35
CA LEU A 120 -6.08 -3.35 0.62
C LEU A 120 -5.11 -3.68 1.76
N ILE A 121 -3.82 -3.52 1.51
CA ILE A 121 -2.76 -3.66 2.50
C ILE A 121 -2.27 -2.27 2.88
N VAL A 122 -2.43 -1.95 4.15
CA VAL A 122 -2.02 -0.67 4.74
C VAL A 122 -0.80 -0.90 5.59
N VAL A 123 0.24 -0.08 5.41
CA VAL A 123 1.40 -0.05 6.32
C VAL A 123 1.54 1.37 6.86
N GLU A 124 1.38 1.54 8.17
CA GLU A 124 1.38 2.85 8.81
C GLU A 124 2.04 2.84 10.19
N TYR A 125 2.29 4.02 10.74
CA TYR A 125 2.72 4.18 12.12
C TYR A 125 1.57 3.89 13.08
N ASP A 126 1.81 3.06 14.10
CA ASP A 126 0.81 2.64 15.08
C ASP A 126 0.62 3.72 16.16
N THR A 127 0.07 4.84 15.77
CA THR A 127 -0.21 5.99 16.63
C THR A 127 -1.32 6.83 16.04
N ASP A 128 -2.10 7.50 16.90
CA ASP A 128 -3.06 8.54 16.52
C ASP A 128 -2.50 9.95 16.76
N ALA A 129 -1.28 10.03 17.32
CA ALA A 129 -0.60 11.31 17.54
C ALA A 129 0.18 11.70 16.27
N GLY A 130 -0.42 12.56 15.46
CA GLY A 130 0.19 13.08 14.25
C GLY A 130 1.29 14.10 14.52
N ASN A 131 2.10 14.37 13.50
CA ASN A 131 3.10 15.43 13.48
C ASN A 131 3.17 16.05 12.06
N ARG A 132 4.10 17.01 11.85
CA ARG A 132 4.22 17.67 10.52
C ARG A 132 4.52 16.71 9.35
N TRP A 133 5.10 15.54 9.62
CA TRP A 133 5.48 14.55 8.61
C TRP A 133 4.42 13.45 8.44
N VAL A 134 3.62 13.22 9.50
CA VAL A 134 2.53 12.26 9.56
C VAL A 134 1.29 13.01 10.08
N PRO A 135 0.69 13.89 9.28
CA PRO A 135 -0.29 14.87 9.77
C PRO A 135 -1.58 14.24 10.29
N TYR A 136 -2.04 13.17 9.68
CA TYR A 136 -3.27 12.46 10.03
C TYR A 136 -2.96 11.00 10.34
N ALA A 137 -2.16 10.81 11.40
CA ALA A 137 -1.76 9.47 11.84
C ALA A 137 -3.00 8.60 12.15
N VAL A 138 -2.88 7.30 11.91
CA VAL A 138 -3.95 6.34 12.16
C VAL A 138 -3.36 5.06 12.75
N SER A 139 -3.65 4.79 14.02
CA SER A 139 -3.25 3.54 14.66
C SER A 139 -4.01 2.35 14.06
N PHE A 140 -3.53 1.13 14.31
CA PHE A 140 -4.27 -0.09 13.91
C PHE A 140 -5.68 -0.13 14.49
N VAL A 141 -5.86 0.34 15.72
CA VAL A 141 -7.18 0.41 16.37
C VAL A 141 -8.11 1.39 15.67
N SER A 142 -7.61 2.59 15.34
CA SER A 142 -8.39 3.62 14.65
C SER A 142 -8.69 3.22 13.20
N LEU A 143 -7.76 2.51 12.54
CA LEU A 143 -7.97 1.97 11.18
C LEU A 143 -9.21 1.08 11.11
N ALA A 144 -9.52 0.32 12.16
CA ALA A 144 -10.71 -0.54 12.19
C ALA A 144 -12.02 0.24 12.01
N THR A 145 -12.10 1.43 12.60
CA THR A 145 -13.26 2.32 12.44
C THR A 145 -13.28 2.95 11.04
N VAL A 146 -12.14 3.44 10.56
CA VAL A 146 -12.01 4.05 9.24
C VAL A 146 -12.36 3.05 8.12
N ALA A 147 -11.80 1.85 8.16
CA ALA A 147 -12.03 0.80 7.17
C ALA A 147 -13.51 0.37 7.13
N ARG A 148 -14.11 0.14 8.29
CA ARG A 148 -15.53 -0.23 8.39
C ARG A 148 -16.43 0.89 7.83
N SER A 149 -16.15 2.15 8.16
CA SER A 149 -16.91 3.31 7.65
C SER A 149 -16.75 3.50 6.15
N ALA A 150 -15.65 3.01 5.56
CA ALA A 150 -15.41 2.99 4.12
C ALA A 150 -16.04 1.78 3.41
N GLY A 151 -16.63 0.84 4.15
CA GLY A 151 -17.31 -0.34 3.62
C GLY A 151 -16.40 -1.56 3.40
N PHE A 152 -15.24 -1.61 4.04
CA PHE A 152 -14.40 -2.79 4.10
C PHE A 152 -14.79 -3.71 5.26
N GLU A 153 -14.33 -4.95 5.21
CA GLU A 153 -14.33 -5.83 6.38
C GLU A 153 -13.40 -5.32 7.49
N ALA A 154 -13.47 -5.95 8.65
CA ALA A 154 -12.58 -5.59 9.76
C ALA A 154 -11.11 -5.87 9.38
N PRO A 155 -10.17 -4.95 9.68
CA PRO A 155 -8.77 -5.17 9.39
C PRO A 155 -8.18 -6.32 10.20
N VAL A 156 -7.32 -7.09 9.54
CA VAL A 156 -6.50 -8.13 10.16
C VAL A 156 -5.08 -7.61 10.29
N LEU A 157 -4.49 -7.71 11.48
CA LEU A 157 -3.09 -7.36 11.69
C LEU A 157 -2.20 -8.41 11.01
N LEU A 158 -1.39 -7.97 10.04
CA LEU A 158 -0.47 -8.85 9.29
C LEU A 158 0.91 -8.94 9.97
N GLY A 159 1.35 -7.86 10.61
CA GLY A 159 2.62 -7.80 11.30
C GLY A 159 2.94 -6.43 11.85
N THR A 160 4.01 -6.35 12.64
CA THR A 160 4.53 -5.10 13.18
C THR A 160 6.05 -5.08 13.11
N VAL A 161 6.63 -3.88 13.00
CA VAL A 161 8.07 -3.66 13.10
C VAL A 161 8.37 -2.43 13.97
N PRO A 162 9.49 -2.43 14.71
CA PRO A 162 9.94 -1.23 15.41
C PRO A 162 10.24 -0.09 14.43
N SER A 163 9.94 1.13 14.83
CA SER A 163 10.29 2.34 14.09
C SER A 163 11.02 3.33 15.01
N ARG A 164 12.18 3.81 14.54
CA ARG A 164 12.92 4.86 15.27
C ARG A 164 12.22 6.22 15.21
N PHE A 165 11.29 6.40 14.29
CA PHE A 165 10.62 7.69 14.10
C PHE A 165 9.40 7.85 15.01
N LEU A 166 8.46 6.87 15.01
CA LEU A 166 7.22 6.92 15.80
C LEU A 166 6.96 5.60 16.55
N GLY A 167 8.02 4.96 17.06
CA GLY A 167 7.94 3.79 17.94
C GLY A 167 7.69 2.48 17.21
N ARG A 168 6.56 2.32 16.53
CA ARG A 168 6.17 1.08 15.85
C ARG A 168 5.41 1.38 14.56
N MET A 169 5.57 0.51 13.56
CA MET A 169 4.70 0.44 12.39
C MET A 169 3.92 -0.87 12.42
N TYR A 170 2.74 -0.86 11.82
CA TYR A 170 1.92 -2.04 11.57
C TYR A 170 1.68 -2.23 10.08
N ALA A 171 1.40 -3.46 9.68
CA ALA A 171 0.76 -3.80 8.43
C ALA A 171 -0.61 -4.41 8.73
N ALA A 172 -1.63 -3.98 8.01
CA ALA A 172 -2.99 -4.48 8.13
C ALA A 172 -3.55 -4.82 6.76
N GLY A 173 -4.29 -5.93 6.68
CA GLY A 173 -5.06 -6.32 5.51
C GLY A 173 -6.55 -6.07 5.75
N VAL A 174 -7.22 -5.45 4.77
CA VAL A 174 -8.68 -5.30 4.74
C VAL A 174 -9.21 -5.82 3.42
N VAL A 175 -10.37 -6.46 3.45
CA VAL A 175 -11.00 -7.08 2.26
C VAL A 175 -12.19 -6.25 1.81
N ALA A 176 -12.31 -6.05 0.49
CA ALA A 176 -13.50 -5.48 -0.13
C ALA A 176 -14.56 -6.59 -0.27
N PRO A 177 -15.77 -6.45 0.32
CA PRO A 177 -16.82 -7.44 0.21
C PRO A 177 -17.34 -7.58 -1.22
#